data_1b9e38f80f016badaf1f47bf5269a2f2
#
_entry.id   1b9e38f80f016badaf1f47bf5269a2f2
#
_cell.length_a   1.000
_cell.length_b   1.000
_cell.length_c   1.000
_cell.angle_alpha   90.00
_cell.angle_beta   90.00
_cell.angle_gamma   90.00
#
_symmetry.space_group_name_H-M   'P 1'
#
loop_
_entity.id
_entity.type
_entity.pdbx_description
1 polymer ?
#
loop_
_entity_poly.entity_id
_entity_poly.type
_entity_poly.pdbx_seq_one_letter_code
_entity_poly.pdbx_strand_id
1 'polypeptide(L)'
;GLGSDGKQWVSPEDMLQGIKNASWDRLFRIYDALKLGVPMKTIQEITRIDPWFLNQIMELVEVERVYRKRELESITADEMQELKEKGYSDLQLAYLTKTTEDEVYNYRTRQLGIRRIYKLVDTCAAEFEALTPYYYYSFEKTSTTTALETNESKVSAKKKVIVLGSGPNRIGQGIEFDYCCVHGVLAIKEAGYEAIMMNCNPETVSTDPDIADKLYFEPVFWEHLRELIEHEKPEGVIVQLGGQTALKLSKNLHESGIKIIGSSYDAMDIAEDRERFSDMLKQLDIPYPNYGAAKNAEEALEVAHRVGYPVLVRPSYVLGGQRMRIVINDAECESAVINLL
;
A
#
# COMPACT_ATOMS: atom_id res chain seq x y z
N GLY A 1 -6.34 4.44 3.11
CA GLY A 1 -6.21 5.18 4.38
C GLY A 1 -7.55 5.74 4.82
N LEU A 2 -7.61 6.33 6.01
CA LEU A 2 -8.81 6.98 6.51
C LEU A 2 -9.23 8.09 5.53
N GLY A 3 -10.51 8.09 5.12
CA GLY A 3 -11.14 9.15 4.32
C GLY A 3 -10.85 9.17 2.82
N SER A 4 -10.06 8.27 2.27
CA SER A 4 -9.65 8.28 0.85
C SER A 4 -10.17 7.11 0.02
N ASP A 5 -11.02 6.25 0.57
CA ASP A 5 -11.47 5.03 -0.12
C ASP A 5 -12.80 5.19 -0.88
N GLY A 6 -13.41 6.37 -0.82
CA GLY A 6 -14.66 6.68 -1.54
C GLY A 6 -15.89 5.90 -1.09
N LYS A 7 -15.80 5.11 -0.01
CA LYS A 7 -16.94 4.37 0.51
C LYS A 7 -18.04 5.30 0.98
N GLN A 8 -19.24 5.06 0.51
CA GLN A 8 -20.45 5.71 1.00
C GLN A 8 -21.20 4.73 1.89
N TRP A 9 -21.53 5.14 3.09
CA TRP A 9 -22.39 4.39 4.00
C TRP A 9 -23.85 4.58 3.61
N VAL A 10 -24.64 3.52 3.72
CA VAL A 10 -26.05 3.50 3.27
C VAL A 10 -26.89 4.46 4.12
N SER A 11 -26.63 4.55 5.43
CA SER A 11 -27.30 5.49 6.34
C SER A 11 -26.46 5.79 7.58
N PRO A 12 -26.72 6.93 8.30
CA PRO A 12 -26.10 7.20 9.60
C PRO A 12 -26.42 6.13 10.65
N GLU A 13 -27.63 5.57 10.62
CA GLU A 13 -28.07 4.52 11.54
C GLU A 13 -27.28 3.23 11.32
N ASP A 14 -27.07 2.82 10.07
CA ASP A 14 -26.29 1.65 9.70
C ASP A 14 -24.83 1.80 10.15
N MET A 15 -24.28 3.00 9.99
CA MET A 15 -22.95 3.33 10.48
C MET A 15 -22.85 3.24 12.01
N LEU A 16 -23.79 3.82 12.75
CA LEU A 16 -23.84 3.76 14.22
C LEU A 16 -23.98 2.33 14.72
N GLN A 17 -24.83 1.52 14.07
CA GLN A 17 -24.93 0.10 14.39
C GLN A 17 -23.63 -0.64 14.10
N GLY A 18 -22.93 -0.30 13.04
CA GLY A 18 -21.65 -0.91 12.66
C GLY A 18 -20.52 -0.60 13.64
N ILE A 19 -20.51 0.57 14.32
CA ILE A 19 -19.48 0.90 15.31
C ILE A 19 -19.72 0.26 16.68
N LYS A 20 -20.92 -0.25 16.95
CA LYS A 20 -21.26 -0.91 18.21
C LYS A 20 -20.44 -2.19 18.42
N ASN A 21 -20.23 -2.95 17.35
CA ASN A 21 -19.49 -4.20 17.38
C ASN A 21 -18.02 -3.96 17.01
N ALA A 22 -17.09 -4.67 17.65
CA ALA A 22 -15.68 -4.63 17.31
C ALA A 22 -15.43 -5.42 16.02
N SER A 23 -15.61 -4.76 14.86
CA SER A 23 -15.31 -5.28 13.54
C SER A 23 -13.98 -4.73 13.00
N TRP A 24 -13.43 -5.36 11.98
CA TRP A 24 -12.16 -4.95 11.35
C TRP A 24 -12.21 -3.53 10.76
N ASP A 25 -13.40 -3.05 10.38
CA ASP A 25 -13.64 -1.72 9.77
C ASP A 25 -14.15 -0.67 10.77
N ARG A 26 -14.25 -1.03 12.07
CA ARG A 26 -14.78 -0.15 13.11
C ARG A 26 -14.09 1.20 13.18
N LEU A 27 -12.77 1.23 13.06
CA LEU A 27 -12.00 2.46 13.10
C LEU A 27 -12.35 3.41 11.94
N PHE A 28 -12.53 2.86 10.74
CA PHE A 28 -12.94 3.64 9.56
C PHE A 28 -14.36 4.18 9.72
N ARG A 29 -15.28 3.38 10.27
CA ARG A 29 -16.66 3.82 10.58
C ARG A 29 -16.68 4.93 11.62
N ILE A 30 -15.83 4.89 12.65
CA ILE A 30 -15.70 5.95 13.65
C ILE A 30 -15.22 7.25 12.97
N TYR A 31 -14.21 7.16 12.12
CA TYR A 31 -13.73 8.31 11.36
C TYR A 31 -14.84 8.95 10.52
N ASP A 32 -15.59 8.15 9.77
CA ASP A 32 -16.68 8.63 8.93
C ASP A 32 -17.84 9.20 9.77
N ALA A 33 -18.16 8.60 10.92
CA ALA A 33 -19.17 9.14 11.84
C ALA A 33 -18.79 10.53 12.36
N LEU A 34 -17.53 10.71 12.77
CA LEU A 34 -17.01 12.02 13.20
C LEU A 34 -17.04 13.04 12.05
N LYS A 35 -16.70 12.62 10.85
CA LYS A 35 -16.74 13.45 9.63
C LYS A 35 -18.16 13.92 9.30
N LEU A 36 -19.17 13.07 9.52
CA LEU A 36 -20.58 13.41 9.37
C LEU A 36 -21.15 14.21 10.53
N GLY A 37 -20.36 14.49 11.57
CA GLY A 37 -20.77 15.33 12.70
C GLY A 37 -21.44 14.58 13.84
N VAL A 38 -21.34 13.25 13.91
CA VAL A 38 -21.80 12.49 15.07
C VAL A 38 -21.01 12.94 16.31
N PRO A 39 -21.67 13.32 17.42
CA PRO A 39 -20.95 13.78 18.61
C PRO A 39 -20.02 12.68 19.16
N MET A 40 -18.80 13.07 19.51
CA MET A 40 -17.82 12.16 20.09
C MET A 40 -18.35 11.44 21.34
N LYS A 41 -19.14 12.15 22.16
CA LYS A 41 -19.76 11.55 23.35
C LYS A 41 -20.67 10.37 22.98
N THR A 42 -21.46 10.49 21.92
CA THR A 42 -22.31 9.40 21.40
C THR A 42 -21.46 8.20 20.96
N ILE A 43 -20.37 8.45 20.25
CA ILE A 43 -19.44 7.40 19.81
C ILE A 43 -18.80 6.72 21.03
N GLN A 44 -18.36 7.48 22.03
CA GLN A 44 -17.82 6.93 23.29
C GLN A 44 -18.82 6.06 24.02
N GLU A 45 -20.06 6.51 24.17
CA GLU A 45 -21.12 5.76 24.84
C GLU A 45 -21.40 4.41 24.16
N ILE A 46 -21.38 4.39 22.82
CA ILE A 46 -21.61 3.18 22.02
C ILE A 46 -20.39 2.25 22.06
N THR A 47 -19.18 2.78 21.89
CA THR A 47 -17.98 1.99 21.66
C THR A 47 -17.20 1.65 22.93
N ARG A 48 -17.34 2.48 23.96
CA ARG A 48 -16.55 2.47 25.18
C ARG A 48 -15.05 2.71 24.94
N ILE A 49 -14.68 3.26 23.77
CA ILE A 49 -13.31 3.67 23.46
C ILE A 49 -12.98 4.94 24.26
N ASP A 50 -11.77 4.97 24.82
CA ASP A 50 -11.31 6.13 25.58
C ASP A 50 -11.32 7.39 24.72
N PRO A 51 -11.78 8.55 25.24
CA PRO A 51 -11.85 9.81 24.52
C PRO A 51 -10.52 10.25 23.91
N TRP A 52 -9.39 9.87 24.51
CA TRP A 52 -8.07 10.22 23.99
C TRP A 52 -7.89 9.71 22.55
N PHE A 53 -8.22 8.43 22.29
CA PHE A 53 -8.14 7.85 20.94
C PHE A 53 -9.13 8.49 19.97
N LEU A 54 -10.35 8.79 20.45
CA LEU A 54 -11.35 9.45 19.62
C LEU A 54 -10.94 10.88 19.26
N ASN A 55 -10.25 11.59 20.17
CA ASN A 55 -9.68 12.92 19.90
C ASN A 55 -8.60 12.87 18.82
N GLN A 56 -7.73 11.83 18.82
CA GLN A 56 -6.71 11.67 17.77
C GLN A 56 -7.36 11.51 16.39
N ILE A 57 -8.46 10.74 16.31
CA ILE A 57 -9.20 10.57 15.06
C ILE A 57 -9.91 11.89 14.67
N MET A 58 -10.48 12.61 15.63
CA MET A 58 -11.13 13.90 15.38
C MET A 58 -10.14 14.92 14.84
N GLU A 59 -8.92 14.96 15.34
CA GLU A 59 -7.87 15.85 14.85
C GLU A 59 -7.61 15.62 13.35
N LEU A 60 -7.55 14.36 12.90
CA LEU A 60 -7.42 14.04 11.48
C LEU A 60 -8.64 14.50 10.66
N VAL A 61 -9.85 14.36 11.21
CA VAL A 61 -11.07 14.84 10.55
C VAL A 61 -11.06 16.36 10.38
N GLU A 62 -10.61 17.10 11.40
CA GLU A 62 -10.53 18.57 11.34
C GLU A 62 -9.49 19.01 10.30
N VAL A 63 -8.33 18.39 10.25
CA VAL A 63 -7.32 18.63 9.22
C VAL A 63 -7.91 18.41 7.83
N GLU A 64 -8.60 17.29 7.60
CA GLU A 64 -9.25 17.02 6.31
C GLU A 64 -10.26 18.11 5.94
N ARG A 65 -11.06 18.59 6.90
CA ARG A 65 -12.03 19.68 6.65
C ARG A 65 -11.39 20.97 6.18
N VAL A 66 -10.22 21.30 6.73
CA VAL A 66 -9.46 22.50 6.35
C VAL A 66 -8.92 22.38 4.93
N TYR A 67 -8.26 21.25 4.60
CA TYR A 67 -7.53 21.12 3.35
C TYR A 67 -8.39 20.68 2.16
N ARG A 68 -9.54 20.06 2.37
CA ARG A 68 -10.45 19.61 1.30
C ARG A 68 -10.94 20.72 0.36
N LYS A 69 -10.85 21.98 0.77
CA LYS A 69 -11.29 23.14 0.00
C LYS A 69 -10.15 23.99 -0.54
N ARG A 70 -8.92 23.55 -0.34
CA ARG A 70 -7.71 24.30 -0.70
C ARG A 70 -7.11 23.77 -1.98
N GLU A 71 -6.52 24.66 -2.76
CA GLU A 71 -5.66 24.32 -3.88
C GLU A 71 -4.29 23.90 -3.35
N LEU A 72 -3.62 22.98 -4.04
CA LEU A 72 -2.33 22.44 -3.61
C LEU A 72 -1.29 23.55 -3.40
N GLU A 73 -1.21 24.48 -4.33
CA GLU A 73 -0.24 25.60 -4.32
C GLU A 73 -0.48 26.60 -3.19
N SER A 74 -1.67 26.55 -2.56
CA SER A 74 -1.97 27.39 -1.41
C SER A 74 -1.42 26.84 -0.08
N ILE A 75 -0.94 25.59 -0.07
CA ILE A 75 -0.37 24.94 1.12
C ILE A 75 1.07 25.42 1.29
N THR A 76 1.36 26.07 2.39
CA THR A 76 2.70 26.56 2.69
C THR A 76 3.66 25.43 3.08
N ALA A 77 4.97 25.70 3.10
CA ALA A 77 5.97 24.73 3.51
C ALA A 77 5.75 24.22 4.95
N ASP A 78 5.39 25.13 5.89
CA ASP A 78 5.14 24.76 7.27
C ASP A 78 3.90 23.87 7.40
N GLU A 79 2.82 24.20 6.70
CA GLU A 79 1.61 23.38 6.67
C GLU A 79 1.86 22.02 6.04
N MET A 80 2.59 21.97 4.92
CA MET A 80 2.95 20.69 4.26
C MET A 80 3.81 19.83 5.19
N GLN A 81 4.76 20.41 5.87
CA GLN A 81 5.58 19.74 6.86
C GLN A 81 4.73 19.12 7.97
N GLU A 82 3.81 19.90 8.57
CA GLU A 82 2.90 19.43 9.61
C GLU A 82 2.00 18.28 9.11
N LEU A 83 1.47 18.38 7.88
CA LEU A 83 0.69 17.31 7.27
C LEU A 83 1.49 16.03 7.14
N LYS A 84 2.74 16.11 6.71
CA LYS A 84 3.61 14.94 6.57
C LYS A 84 3.99 14.34 7.93
N GLU A 85 4.24 15.16 8.95
CA GLU A 85 4.47 14.71 10.33
C GLU A 85 3.23 14.00 10.93
N LYS A 86 2.03 14.45 10.59
CA LYS A 86 0.76 13.79 10.95
C LYS A 86 0.49 12.50 10.15
N GLY A 87 1.34 12.14 9.19
CA GLY A 87 1.25 10.90 8.42
C GLY A 87 0.35 10.95 7.18
N TYR A 88 -0.03 12.15 6.69
CA TYR A 88 -0.77 12.26 5.43
C TYR A 88 0.11 11.85 4.25
N SER A 89 -0.33 10.85 3.48
CA SER A 89 0.35 10.44 2.25
C SER A 89 0.15 11.46 1.12
N ASP A 90 1.07 11.48 0.15
CA ASP A 90 0.92 12.32 -1.03
C ASP A 90 -0.37 11.96 -1.80
N LEU A 91 -0.75 10.68 -1.84
CA LEU A 91 -2.03 10.23 -2.41
C LEU A 91 -3.25 10.79 -1.66
N GLN A 92 -3.20 10.84 -0.33
CA GLN A 92 -4.30 11.37 0.48
C GLN A 92 -4.42 12.89 0.30
N LEU A 93 -3.30 13.59 0.24
CA LEU A 93 -3.28 15.03 -0.04
C LEU A 93 -3.79 15.31 -1.46
N ALA A 94 -3.41 14.51 -2.46
CA ALA A 94 -3.93 14.60 -3.82
C ALA A 94 -5.47 14.47 -3.86
N TYR A 95 -6.02 13.51 -3.10
CA TYR A 95 -7.47 13.36 -2.98
C TYR A 95 -8.14 14.60 -2.37
N LEU A 96 -7.55 15.20 -1.33
CA LEU A 96 -8.09 16.38 -0.67
C LEU A 96 -8.05 17.63 -1.56
N THR A 97 -6.97 17.82 -2.29
CA THR A 97 -6.73 18.99 -3.17
C THR A 97 -7.20 18.78 -4.61
N LYS A 98 -7.74 17.59 -4.94
CA LYS A 98 -8.21 17.20 -6.29
C LYS A 98 -7.11 17.26 -7.35
N THR A 99 -5.92 16.85 -6.97
CA THR A 99 -4.73 16.75 -7.82
C THR A 99 -4.29 15.29 -7.94
N THR A 100 -3.10 15.04 -8.48
CA THR A 100 -2.48 13.72 -8.56
C THR A 100 -1.39 13.54 -7.50
N GLU A 101 -1.08 12.28 -7.15
CA GLU A 101 0.02 11.95 -6.24
C GLU A 101 1.36 12.54 -6.73
N ASP A 102 1.60 12.51 -8.05
CA ASP A 102 2.80 13.07 -8.66
C ASP A 102 2.88 14.59 -8.55
N GLU A 103 1.76 15.30 -8.67
CA GLU A 103 1.71 16.76 -8.47
C GLU A 103 2.03 17.11 -7.02
N VAL A 104 1.44 16.43 -6.05
CA VAL A 104 1.76 16.62 -4.63
C VAL A 104 3.23 16.33 -4.34
N TYR A 105 3.75 15.20 -4.84
CA TYR A 105 5.15 14.84 -4.69
C TYR A 105 6.08 15.92 -5.25
N ASN A 106 5.84 16.38 -6.49
CA ASN A 106 6.66 17.41 -7.14
C ASN A 106 6.58 18.75 -6.40
N TYR A 107 5.38 19.16 -5.99
CA TYR A 107 5.18 20.38 -5.21
C TYR A 107 5.96 20.32 -3.91
N ARG A 108 5.76 19.26 -3.12
CA ARG A 108 6.42 19.06 -1.83
C ARG A 108 7.96 19.01 -1.95
N THR A 109 8.47 18.21 -2.89
CA THR A 109 9.91 17.93 -2.96
C THR A 109 10.72 18.95 -3.75
N ARG A 110 10.15 19.53 -4.83
CA ARG A 110 10.87 20.43 -5.73
C ARG A 110 10.61 21.91 -5.45
N GLN A 111 9.38 22.26 -5.04
CA GLN A 111 9.03 23.65 -4.79
C GLN A 111 9.21 24.00 -3.31
N LEU A 112 8.72 23.16 -2.39
CA LEU A 112 8.82 23.40 -0.95
C LEU A 112 10.09 22.82 -0.31
N GLY A 113 10.81 21.94 -0.99
CA GLY A 113 12.06 21.31 -0.50
C GLY A 113 11.85 20.31 0.64
N ILE A 114 10.61 19.86 0.88
CA ILE A 114 10.28 18.92 1.96
C ILE A 114 10.51 17.50 1.50
N ARG A 115 11.47 16.83 2.09
CA ARG A 115 11.87 15.45 1.81
C ARG A 115 11.93 14.64 3.08
N ARG A 116 11.84 13.34 2.94
CA ARG A 116 12.09 12.39 4.02
C ARG A 116 13.55 12.38 4.40
N ILE A 117 13.81 12.13 5.66
CA ILE A 117 15.10 11.75 6.20
C ILE A 117 15.00 10.33 6.76
N TYR A 118 16.07 9.57 6.70
CA TYR A 118 16.12 8.22 7.22
C TYR A 118 16.90 8.22 8.53
N LYS A 119 16.24 7.73 9.57
CA LYS A 119 16.79 7.60 10.92
C LYS A 119 17.18 6.16 11.19
N LEU A 120 18.25 5.96 11.94
CA LEU A 120 18.65 4.65 12.43
C LEU A 120 17.74 4.23 13.58
N VAL A 121 17.27 2.98 13.56
CA VAL A 121 16.55 2.41 14.70
C VAL A 121 17.51 2.19 15.84
N ASP A 122 17.26 2.81 17.00
CA ASP A 122 18.04 2.56 18.19
C ASP A 122 17.65 1.20 18.80
N THR A 123 18.46 0.18 18.51
CA THR A 123 18.29 -1.19 19.00
C THR A 123 18.94 -1.42 20.37
N CYS A 124 19.59 -0.40 20.93
CA CYS A 124 20.38 -0.47 22.15
C CYS A 124 19.84 0.42 23.29
N ALA A 125 18.64 0.99 23.16
CA ALA A 125 17.98 1.86 24.14
C ALA A 125 18.87 3.04 24.60
N ALA A 126 19.63 3.62 23.69
CA ALA A 126 20.60 4.69 23.91
C ALA A 126 21.74 4.35 24.94
N GLU A 127 21.87 3.08 25.33
CA GLU A 127 22.98 2.65 26.21
C GLU A 127 24.27 2.45 25.45
N PHE A 128 24.19 2.06 24.19
CA PHE A 128 25.31 1.85 23.28
C PHE A 128 24.97 2.39 21.89
N GLU A 129 26.00 2.61 21.06
CA GLU A 129 25.80 2.96 19.65
C GLU A 129 25.13 1.78 18.91
N ALA A 130 24.00 2.06 18.25
CA ALA A 130 23.30 1.08 17.43
C ALA A 130 24.08 0.84 16.14
N LEU A 131 24.45 -0.41 15.87
CA LEU A 131 25.17 -0.81 14.66
C LEU A 131 24.30 -1.54 13.64
N THR A 132 23.09 -1.93 14.04
CA THR A 132 22.12 -2.64 13.19
C THR A 132 21.66 -1.71 12.08
N PRO A 133 21.81 -2.08 10.78
CA PRO A 133 21.50 -1.20 9.65
C PRO A 133 19.98 -1.13 9.38
N TYR A 134 19.22 -0.79 10.39
CA TYR A 134 17.78 -0.65 10.39
C TYR A 134 17.38 0.81 10.32
N TYR A 135 16.62 1.17 9.30
CA TYR A 135 16.22 2.55 9.04
C TYR A 135 14.71 2.68 8.96
N TYR A 136 14.23 3.86 9.33
CA TYR A 136 12.84 4.30 9.13
C TYR A 136 12.84 5.76 8.68
N TYR A 137 11.77 6.19 8.00
CA TYR A 137 11.68 7.59 7.58
C TYR A 137 11.09 8.49 8.67
N SER A 138 11.47 9.76 8.60
CA SER A 138 10.88 10.84 9.40
C SER A 138 10.74 12.10 8.54
N PHE A 139 9.83 12.99 8.96
CA PHE A 139 9.68 14.35 8.43
C PHE A 139 10.04 15.39 9.49
N GLU A 140 10.95 15.09 10.40
CA GLU A 140 11.36 16.02 11.45
C GLU A 140 11.88 17.36 10.91
N LYS A 141 11.44 18.47 11.51
CA LYS A 141 12.02 19.79 11.27
C LYS A 141 13.41 19.85 11.88
N THR A 142 14.39 20.08 11.04
CA THR A 142 15.73 20.38 11.49
C THR A 142 15.91 21.88 11.61
N SER A 143 15.97 22.38 12.82
CA SER A 143 15.97 23.80 13.11
C SER A 143 17.22 24.56 12.67
N THR A 144 18.30 23.89 12.31
CA THR A 144 19.60 24.54 12.05
C THR A 144 20.52 23.83 11.05
N THR A 145 20.17 22.63 10.57
CA THR A 145 21.06 21.79 9.78
C THR A 145 20.40 21.41 8.43
N THR A 146 21.19 21.24 7.39
CA THR A 146 20.66 20.79 6.09
C THR A 146 20.10 19.37 6.20
N ALA A 147 19.06 19.03 5.42
CA ALA A 147 18.44 17.70 5.42
C ALA A 147 19.46 16.55 5.19
N LEU A 148 20.60 16.85 4.58
CA LEU A 148 21.72 15.93 4.38
C LEU A 148 22.47 15.60 5.69
N GLU A 149 22.55 16.56 6.63
CA GLU A 149 23.28 16.38 7.91
C GLU A 149 22.45 15.62 8.94
N THR A 150 21.15 15.49 8.73
CA THR A 150 20.22 14.78 9.63
C THR A 150 19.86 13.39 9.17
N ASN A 151 20.23 13.03 7.95
CA ASN A 151 19.99 11.70 7.41
C ASN A 151 21.06 10.71 7.94
N GLU A 152 20.64 9.77 8.74
CA GLU A 152 21.53 8.78 9.37
C GLU A 152 21.85 7.60 8.43
N SER A 153 21.07 7.42 7.36
CA SER A 153 21.37 6.44 6.33
C SER A 153 22.48 6.93 5.41
N LYS A 154 23.65 6.30 5.51
CA LYS A 154 24.80 6.58 4.67
C LYS A 154 24.72 5.77 3.38
N VAL A 155 24.56 6.45 2.24
CA VAL A 155 24.54 5.80 0.92
C VAL A 155 25.94 5.37 0.53
N SER A 156 26.13 4.07 0.29
CA SER A 156 27.41 3.52 -0.16
C SER A 156 27.65 3.77 -1.66
N ALA A 157 28.91 3.69 -2.10
CA ALA A 157 29.28 3.73 -3.52
C ALA A 157 29.11 2.36 -4.22
N LYS A 158 28.72 1.31 -3.50
CA LYS A 158 28.53 -0.02 -4.06
C LYS A 158 27.34 -0.06 -5.01
N LYS A 159 27.39 -0.93 -6.01
CA LYS A 159 26.20 -1.30 -6.78
C LYS A 159 25.21 -2.01 -5.88
N LYS A 160 23.95 -1.66 -5.95
CA LYS A 160 22.95 -2.12 -5.02
C LYS A 160 21.64 -2.46 -5.68
N VAL A 161 20.87 -3.34 -5.05
CA VAL A 161 19.55 -3.79 -5.50
C VAL A 161 18.58 -3.72 -4.32
N ILE A 162 17.37 -3.19 -4.56
CA ILE A 162 16.29 -3.21 -3.58
C ILE A 162 15.41 -4.44 -3.80
N VAL A 163 15.11 -5.17 -2.73
CA VAL A 163 14.11 -6.23 -2.69
C VAL A 163 12.89 -5.72 -1.92
N LEU A 164 11.72 -5.81 -2.54
CA LEU A 164 10.46 -5.44 -1.88
C LEU A 164 9.88 -6.63 -1.14
N GLY A 165 9.62 -6.46 0.15
CA GLY A 165 8.97 -7.46 0.99
C GLY A 165 7.47 -7.56 0.80
N SER A 166 6.86 -8.53 1.46
CA SER A 166 5.42 -8.82 1.37
C SER A 166 4.53 -7.82 2.12
N GLY A 167 5.13 -6.95 2.92
CA GLY A 167 4.37 -6.04 3.78
C GLY A 167 3.72 -6.78 4.96
N PRO A 168 2.56 -6.31 5.45
CA PRO A 168 1.88 -6.95 6.56
C PRO A 168 1.31 -8.31 6.17
N ASN A 169 1.29 -9.24 7.12
CA ASN A 169 0.69 -10.56 6.94
C ASN A 169 -0.80 -10.45 6.58
N ARG A 170 -1.25 -11.32 5.69
CA ARG A 170 -2.64 -11.37 5.23
C ARG A 170 -3.13 -12.82 5.17
N ILE A 171 -4.42 -13.04 5.36
CA ILE A 171 -5.04 -14.35 5.10
C ILE A 171 -4.84 -14.71 3.62
N GLY A 172 -4.34 -15.92 3.37
CA GLY A 172 -4.01 -16.42 2.03
C GLY A 172 -2.62 -16.03 1.52
N GLN A 173 -1.81 -15.36 2.34
CA GLN A 173 -0.40 -15.07 2.11
C GLN A 173 0.42 -15.78 3.20
N GLY A 174 1.30 -16.69 2.82
CA GLY A 174 2.14 -17.42 3.76
C GLY A 174 3.57 -16.89 3.82
N ILE A 175 4.38 -17.54 4.66
CA ILE A 175 5.79 -17.21 4.87
C ILE A 175 6.65 -17.43 3.61
N GLU A 176 6.17 -18.17 2.63
CA GLU A 176 6.88 -18.46 1.37
C GLU A 176 7.33 -17.19 0.64
N PHE A 177 6.53 -16.12 0.67
CA PHE A 177 6.92 -14.85 0.05
C PHE A 177 8.09 -14.20 0.78
N ASP A 178 8.09 -14.25 2.10
CA ASP A 178 9.18 -13.72 2.90
C ASP A 178 10.46 -14.54 2.72
N TYR A 179 10.33 -15.86 2.70
CA TYR A 179 11.43 -16.78 2.42
C TYR A 179 12.03 -16.58 1.03
N CYS A 180 11.20 -16.32 0.00
CA CYS A 180 11.69 -15.95 -1.32
C CYS A 180 12.49 -14.64 -1.27
N CYS A 181 12.06 -13.65 -0.49
CA CYS A 181 12.80 -12.41 -0.30
C CYS A 181 14.18 -12.65 0.31
N VAL A 182 14.28 -13.51 1.34
CA VAL A 182 15.55 -13.91 1.96
C VAL A 182 16.51 -14.48 0.91
N HIS A 183 16.06 -15.46 0.11
CA HIS A 183 16.88 -16.05 -0.94
C HIS A 183 17.27 -15.04 -2.03
N GLY A 184 16.38 -14.12 -2.38
CA GLY A 184 16.70 -13.03 -3.29
C GLY A 184 17.80 -12.13 -2.77
N VAL A 185 17.73 -11.75 -1.49
CA VAL A 185 18.79 -10.96 -0.82
C VAL A 185 20.10 -11.70 -0.80
N LEU A 186 20.14 -12.98 -0.43
CA LEU A 186 21.35 -13.78 -0.40
C LEU A 186 22.00 -13.89 -1.80
N ALA A 187 21.20 -14.13 -2.83
CA ALA A 187 21.69 -14.19 -4.21
C ALA A 187 22.28 -12.85 -4.69
N ILE A 188 21.69 -11.72 -4.29
CA ILE A 188 22.22 -10.38 -4.57
C ILE A 188 23.61 -10.22 -3.93
N LYS A 189 23.76 -10.61 -2.64
CA LYS A 189 25.02 -10.54 -1.91
C LYS A 189 26.08 -11.46 -2.53
N GLU A 190 25.72 -12.69 -2.92
CA GLU A 190 26.61 -13.61 -3.65
C GLU A 190 27.08 -13.03 -4.99
N ALA A 191 26.22 -12.28 -5.69
CA ALA A 191 26.57 -11.59 -6.93
C ALA A 191 27.45 -10.34 -6.71
N GLY A 192 27.80 -10.01 -5.48
CA GLY A 192 28.68 -8.89 -5.11
C GLY A 192 27.99 -7.52 -5.06
N TYR A 193 26.67 -7.48 -5.01
CA TYR A 193 25.90 -6.25 -4.83
C TYR A 193 25.56 -6.02 -3.35
N GLU A 194 25.36 -4.77 -2.97
CA GLU A 194 24.73 -4.42 -1.70
C GLU A 194 23.22 -4.73 -1.80
N ALA A 195 22.73 -5.53 -0.88
CA ALA A 195 21.31 -5.93 -0.84
C ALA A 195 20.56 -5.04 0.13
N ILE A 196 19.55 -4.34 -0.37
CA ILE A 196 18.67 -3.49 0.42
C ILE A 196 17.28 -4.15 0.50
N MET A 197 16.81 -4.38 1.72
CA MET A 197 15.45 -4.86 1.96
C MET A 197 14.53 -3.69 2.32
N MET A 198 13.34 -3.64 1.73
CA MET A 198 12.27 -2.73 2.13
C MET A 198 11.05 -3.55 2.55
N ASN A 199 10.69 -3.50 3.84
CA ASN A 199 9.53 -4.19 4.38
C ASN A 199 8.98 -3.42 5.59
N CYS A 200 7.68 -3.57 5.90
CA CYS A 200 7.06 -2.96 7.07
C CYS A 200 6.74 -3.97 8.18
N ASN A 201 7.00 -5.25 7.99
CA ASN A 201 6.78 -6.26 9.03
C ASN A 201 8.07 -6.48 9.82
N PRO A 202 8.13 -6.11 11.11
CA PRO A 202 9.33 -6.30 11.93
C PRO A 202 9.51 -7.75 12.44
N GLU A 203 8.49 -8.58 12.33
CA GLU A 203 8.42 -9.94 12.89
C GLU A 203 8.48 -10.99 11.77
N THR A 204 9.49 -10.89 10.89
CA THR A 204 9.64 -11.85 9.80
C THR A 204 11.11 -12.07 9.44
N VAL A 205 11.43 -13.19 8.79
CA VAL A 205 12.81 -13.62 8.54
C VAL A 205 13.57 -12.66 7.62
N SER A 206 12.92 -12.04 6.63
CA SER A 206 13.57 -11.08 5.74
C SER A 206 14.02 -9.79 6.44
N THR A 207 13.51 -9.53 7.63
CA THR A 207 13.86 -8.36 8.44
C THR A 207 14.85 -8.68 9.57
N ASP A 208 15.39 -9.89 9.60
CA ASP A 208 16.47 -10.23 10.51
C ASP A 208 17.76 -9.44 10.18
N PRO A 209 18.55 -9.03 11.21
CA PRO A 209 19.68 -8.10 11.03
C PRO A 209 20.85 -8.64 10.19
N ASP A 210 20.95 -9.94 10.05
CA ASP A 210 22.03 -10.62 9.31
C ASP A 210 21.66 -10.96 7.86
N ILE A 211 20.42 -10.69 7.44
CA ILE A 211 19.96 -11.00 6.09
C ILE A 211 20.41 -9.94 5.09
N ALA A 212 19.89 -8.71 5.17
CA ALA A 212 20.21 -7.63 4.24
C ALA A 212 21.39 -6.76 4.73
N ASP A 213 22.08 -6.09 3.81
CA ASP A 213 23.10 -5.10 4.16
C ASP A 213 22.46 -3.83 4.74
N LYS A 214 21.24 -3.51 4.30
CA LYS A 214 20.38 -2.45 4.84
C LYS A 214 18.94 -2.87 4.82
N LEU A 215 18.19 -2.50 5.86
CA LEU A 215 16.77 -2.69 5.96
C LEU A 215 16.06 -1.35 6.20
N TYR A 216 15.09 -1.04 5.35
CA TYR A 216 14.19 0.10 5.54
C TYR A 216 12.82 -0.40 5.96
N PHE A 217 12.44 -0.07 7.19
CA PHE A 217 11.10 -0.30 7.73
C PHE A 217 10.16 0.75 7.16
N GLU A 218 9.61 0.46 5.98
CA GLU A 218 8.76 1.36 5.23
C GLU A 218 7.47 0.67 4.80
N PRO A 219 6.34 1.37 4.80
CA PRO A 219 5.16 0.88 4.10
C PRO A 219 5.48 0.62 2.62
N VAL A 220 5.07 -0.56 2.12
CA VAL A 220 5.33 -0.95 0.73
C VAL A 220 4.32 -0.23 -0.20
N PHE A 221 4.47 1.09 -0.33
CA PHE A 221 3.70 1.99 -1.17
C PHE A 221 4.61 2.81 -2.07
N TRP A 222 4.06 3.34 -3.17
CA TRP A 222 4.83 4.06 -4.18
C TRP A 222 5.57 5.28 -3.63
N GLU A 223 4.91 6.11 -2.87
CA GLU A 223 5.52 7.29 -2.24
C GLU A 223 6.80 6.94 -1.46
N HIS A 224 6.78 5.85 -0.69
CA HIS A 224 7.92 5.41 0.12
C HIS A 224 9.04 4.83 -0.75
N LEU A 225 8.68 3.95 -1.68
CA LEU A 225 9.64 3.33 -2.58
C LEU A 225 10.34 4.35 -3.48
N ARG A 226 9.59 5.33 -4.01
CA ARG A 226 10.15 6.37 -4.87
C ARG A 226 11.25 7.16 -4.16
N GLU A 227 11.01 7.65 -2.94
CA GLU A 227 12.00 8.40 -2.19
C GLU A 227 13.19 7.54 -1.77
N LEU A 228 12.98 6.26 -1.45
CA LEU A 228 14.05 5.32 -1.18
C LEU A 228 14.94 5.09 -2.41
N ILE A 229 14.35 4.96 -3.59
CA ILE A 229 15.09 4.84 -4.86
C ILE A 229 15.89 6.11 -5.15
N GLU A 230 15.31 7.30 -4.93
CA GLU A 230 16.02 8.57 -5.11
C GLU A 230 17.19 8.73 -4.12
N HIS A 231 17.03 8.20 -2.91
CA HIS A 231 18.07 8.21 -1.88
C HIS A 231 19.21 7.22 -2.18
N GLU A 232 18.88 5.95 -2.36
CA GLU A 232 19.87 4.88 -2.49
C GLU A 232 20.43 4.72 -3.91
N LYS A 233 19.70 5.12 -4.95
CA LYS A 233 20.07 5.03 -6.38
C LYS A 233 20.46 3.60 -6.78
N PRO A 234 19.56 2.60 -6.62
CA PRO A 234 19.85 1.21 -6.92
C PRO A 234 20.01 0.98 -8.43
N GLU A 235 20.71 -0.11 -8.81
CA GLU A 235 20.74 -0.62 -10.18
C GLU A 235 19.36 -1.13 -10.66
N GLY A 236 18.48 -1.49 -9.72
CA GLY A 236 17.12 -1.91 -9.97
C GLY A 236 16.41 -2.44 -8.73
N VAL A 237 15.16 -2.84 -8.93
CA VAL A 237 14.26 -3.30 -7.87
C VAL A 237 13.69 -4.69 -8.22
N ILE A 238 13.67 -5.60 -7.26
CA ILE A 238 13.01 -6.90 -7.37
C ILE A 238 11.64 -6.81 -6.69
N VAL A 239 10.57 -7.09 -7.44
CA VAL A 239 9.17 -6.96 -6.98
C VAL A 239 8.44 -8.29 -6.81
N GLN A 240 8.77 -9.32 -7.58
CA GLN A 240 7.99 -10.56 -7.63
C GLN A 240 8.15 -11.46 -6.40
N LEU A 241 9.15 -11.27 -5.58
CA LEU A 241 9.39 -12.10 -4.40
C LEU A 241 8.46 -11.74 -3.24
N GLY A 242 8.02 -10.49 -3.13
CA GLY A 242 7.16 -9.98 -2.06
C GLY A 242 5.65 -10.19 -2.26
N GLY A 243 5.26 -10.99 -3.24
CA GLY A 243 3.85 -11.27 -3.54
C GLY A 243 3.05 -10.05 -3.98
N GLN A 244 1.73 -10.09 -3.80
CA GLN A 244 0.79 -9.11 -4.35
C GLN A 244 1.02 -7.66 -3.86
N THR A 245 1.58 -7.48 -2.66
CA THR A 245 1.86 -6.15 -2.14
C THR A 245 2.93 -5.44 -2.96
N ALA A 246 4.03 -6.13 -3.23
CA ALA A 246 5.14 -5.63 -4.01
C ALA A 246 4.79 -5.54 -5.51
N LEU A 247 4.10 -6.55 -6.06
CA LEU A 247 3.71 -6.60 -7.48
C LEU A 247 2.87 -5.40 -7.91
N LYS A 248 2.04 -4.83 -7.03
CA LYS A 248 1.25 -3.63 -7.33
C LYS A 248 2.11 -2.40 -7.67
N LEU A 249 3.37 -2.37 -7.27
CA LEU A 249 4.30 -1.28 -7.55
C LEU A 249 5.02 -1.42 -8.89
N SER A 250 4.88 -2.56 -9.58
CA SER A 250 5.56 -2.83 -10.85
C SER A 250 5.19 -1.82 -11.95
N LYS A 251 3.93 -1.40 -12.00
CA LYS A 251 3.46 -0.37 -12.93
C LYS A 251 4.16 0.98 -12.70
N ASN A 252 4.18 1.45 -11.45
CA ASN A 252 4.81 2.72 -11.10
C ASN A 252 6.31 2.71 -11.42
N LEU A 253 7.01 1.60 -11.12
CA LEU A 253 8.42 1.43 -11.47
C LEU A 253 8.65 1.51 -12.98
N HIS A 254 7.84 0.79 -13.76
CA HIS A 254 7.93 0.78 -15.22
C HIS A 254 7.69 2.17 -15.82
N GLU A 255 6.59 2.83 -15.44
CA GLU A 255 6.23 4.17 -15.92
C GLU A 255 7.26 5.24 -15.54
N SER A 256 7.96 5.05 -14.42
CA SER A 256 9.06 5.92 -13.96
C SER A 256 10.42 5.57 -14.56
N GLY A 257 10.50 4.57 -15.46
CA GLY A 257 11.75 4.15 -16.10
C GLY A 257 12.73 3.45 -15.17
N ILE A 258 12.27 2.97 -14.01
CA ILE A 258 13.11 2.26 -13.03
C ILE A 258 13.21 0.80 -13.43
N LYS A 259 14.44 0.29 -13.44
CA LYS A 259 14.72 -1.10 -13.85
C LYS A 259 14.11 -2.09 -12.85
N ILE A 260 13.23 -2.94 -13.34
CA ILE A 260 12.76 -4.13 -12.60
C ILE A 260 13.71 -5.28 -12.93
N ILE A 261 14.25 -5.91 -11.89
CA ILE A 261 15.14 -7.08 -12.01
C ILE A 261 14.30 -8.35 -11.88
N GLY A 262 14.43 -9.26 -12.82
CA GLY A 262 13.63 -10.48 -12.96
C GLY A 262 12.66 -10.37 -14.13
N SER A 263 11.40 -10.74 -13.92
CA SER A 263 10.36 -10.64 -14.96
C SER A 263 10.06 -9.19 -15.32
N SER A 264 9.84 -8.90 -16.60
CA SER A 264 9.43 -7.56 -17.04
C SER A 264 8.04 -7.21 -16.52
N TYR A 265 7.73 -5.91 -16.45
CA TYR A 265 6.37 -5.45 -16.10
C TYR A 265 5.31 -6.09 -17.00
N ASP A 266 5.53 -6.11 -18.32
CA ASP A 266 4.58 -6.69 -19.28
C ASP A 266 4.34 -8.19 -19.04
N ALA A 267 5.40 -8.96 -18.74
CA ALA A 267 5.26 -10.39 -18.41
C ALA A 267 4.47 -10.62 -17.11
N MET A 268 4.67 -9.76 -16.10
CA MET A 268 3.91 -9.81 -14.87
C MET A 268 2.44 -9.41 -15.08
N ASP A 269 2.20 -8.38 -15.88
CA ASP A 269 0.85 -7.91 -16.21
C ASP A 269 0.07 -8.97 -17.01
N ILE A 270 0.71 -9.63 -17.98
CA ILE A 270 0.11 -10.78 -18.69
C ILE A 270 -0.28 -11.89 -17.72
N ALA A 271 0.57 -12.21 -16.74
CA ALA A 271 0.30 -13.27 -15.78
C ALA A 271 -0.85 -12.94 -14.80
N GLU A 272 -1.06 -11.66 -14.49
CA GLU A 272 -2.10 -11.19 -13.57
C GLU A 272 -3.43 -10.90 -14.30
N ASP A 273 -3.38 -10.39 -15.53
CA ASP A 273 -4.57 -10.12 -16.35
C ASP A 273 -5.08 -11.41 -16.99
N ARG A 274 -6.30 -11.78 -16.66
CA ARG A 274 -6.88 -13.07 -17.07
C ARG A 274 -7.15 -13.18 -18.55
N GLU A 275 -7.55 -12.10 -19.18
CA GLU A 275 -7.83 -12.06 -20.60
C GLU A 275 -6.51 -12.23 -21.37
N ARG A 276 -5.50 -11.42 -21.04
CA ARG A 276 -4.16 -11.53 -21.61
C ARG A 276 -3.53 -12.90 -21.37
N PHE A 277 -3.68 -13.44 -20.14
CA PHE A 277 -3.16 -14.76 -19.78
C PHE A 277 -3.84 -15.88 -20.57
N SER A 278 -5.17 -15.83 -20.71
CA SER A 278 -5.91 -16.84 -21.49
C SER A 278 -5.59 -16.79 -22.97
N ASP A 279 -5.39 -15.60 -23.53
CA ASP A 279 -4.94 -15.43 -24.91
C ASP A 279 -3.54 -16.03 -25.13
N MET A 280 -2.64 -15.84 -24.17
CA MET A 280 -1.32 -16.48 -24.17
C MET A 280 -1.44 -18.01 -24.12
N LEU A 281 -2.27 -18.57 -23.23
CA LEU A 281 -2.51 -20.01 -23.15
C LEU A 281 -3.06 -20.58 -24.46
N LYS A 282 -3.99 -19.84 -25.08
CA LYS A 282 -4.55 -20.20 -26.39
C LYS A 282 -3.48 -20.22 -27.50
N GLN A 283 -2.58 -19.24 -27.52
CA GLN A 283 -1.47 -19.19 -28.50
C GLN A 283 -0.49 -20.36 -28.30
N LEU A 284 -0.32 -20.82 -27.06
CA LEU A 284 0.56 -21.93 -26.70
C LEU A 284 -0.13 -23.29 -26.76
N ASP A 285 -1.40 -23.37 -27.17
CA ASP A 285 -2.23 -24.56 -27.17
C ASP A 285 -2.28 -25.28 -25.81
N ILE A 286 -2.30 -24.50 -24.72
CA ILE A 286 -2.41 -25.01 -23.36
C ILE A 286 -3.89 -25.01 -22.94
N PRO A 287 -4.45 -26.15 -22.51
CA PRO A 287 -5.83 -26.22 -22.05
C PRO A 287 -6.11 -25.34 -20.84
N TYR A 288 -7.22 -24.62 -20.87
CA TYR A 288 -7.72 -23.82 -19.74
C TYR A 288 -9.25 -23.88 -19.64
N PRO A 289 -9.86 -23.64 -18.47
CA PRO A 289 -11.31 -23.67 -18.30
C PRO A 289 -12.00 -22.61 -19.15
N ASN A 290 -13.20 -22.92 -19.66
CA ASN A 290 -14.03 -21.91 -20.30
C ASN A 290 -14.30 -20.77 -19.32
N TYR A 291 -14.17 -19.53 -19.79
CA TYR A 291 -14.35 -18.34 -18.96
C TYR A 291 -14.93 -17.18 -19.76
N GLY A 292 -15.29 -16.12 -19.04
CA GLY A 292 -15.57 -14.81 -19.61
C GLY A 292 -15.44 -13.73 -18.54
N ALA A 293 -15.13 -12.52 -18.97
CA ALA A 293 -15.11 -11.34 -18.11
C ALA A 293 -16.44 -10.58 -18.26
N ALA A 294 -16.90 -9.98 -17.16
CA ALA A 294 -18.11 -9.17 -17.15
C ALA A 294 -17.90 -7.97 -16.23
N LYS A 295 -18.45 -6.82 -16.60
CA LYS A 295 -18.37 -5.55 -15.84
C LYS A 295 -19.70 -5.19 -15.16
N ASN A 296 -20.76 -5.91 -15.47
CA ASN A 296 -22.10 -5.72 -14.93
C ASN A 296 -22.84 -7.06 -14.90
N ALA A 297 -24.04 -7.06 -14.29
CA ALA A 297 -24.83 -8.27 -14.13
C ALA A 297 -25.34 -8.84 -15.48
N GLU A 298 -25.69 -8.00 -16.43
CA GLU A 298 -26.20 -8.41 -17.75
C GLU A 298 -25.13 -9.16 -18.53
N GLU A 299 -23.93 -8.58 -18.65
CA GLU A 299 -22.78 -9.25 -19.27
C GLU A 299 -22.42 -10.57 -18.56
N ALA A 300 -22.55 -10.60 -17.22
CA ALA A 300 -22.27 -11.80 -16.45
C ALA A 300 -23.24 -12.95 -16.76
N LEU A 301 -24.53 -12.65 -16.96
CA LEU A 301 -25.53 -13.65 -17.38
C LEU A 301 -25.24 -14.16 -18.78
N GLU A 302 -24.92 -13.28 -19.74
CA GLU A 302 -24.52 -13.70 -21.09
C GLU A 302 -23.31 -14.64 -21.07
N VAL A 303 -22.29 -14.31 -20.26
CA VAL A 303 -21.11 -15.17 -20.07
C VAL A 303 -21.49 -16.48 -19.43
N ALA A 304 -22.31 -16.48 -18.39
CA ALA A 304 -22.74 -17.69 -17.69
C ALA A 304 -23.51 -18.64 -18.62
N HIS A 305 -24.40 -18.11 -19.47
CA HIS A 305 -25.11 -18.90 -20.47
C HIS A 305 -24.15 -19.51 -21.51
N ARG A 306 -23.15 -18.75 -21.95
CA ARG A 306 -22.15 -19.22 -22.90
C ARG A 306 -21.24 -20.30 -22.32
N VAL A 307 -20.84 -20.15 -21.05
CA VAL A 307 -19.95 -21.09 -20.35
C VAL A 307 -20.71 -22.34 -19.92
N GLY A 308 -21.95 -22.19 -19.50
CA GLY A 308 -22.84 -23.23 -18.98
C GLY A 308 -22.74 -23.41 -17.46
N TYR A 309 -23.90 -23.42 -16.79
CA TYR A 309 -23.96 -23.67 -15.35
C TYR A 309 -23.56 -25.10 -14.97
N PRO A 310 -22.93 -25.33 -13.79
CA PRO A 310 -22.57 -24.35 -12.77
C PRO A 310 -21.32 -23.53 -13.15
N VAL A 311 -21.32 -22.24 -12.80
CA VAL A 311 -20.17 -21.37 -13.02
C VAL A 311 -19.62 -20.83 -11.70
N LEU A 312 -18.32 -20.53 -11.67
CA LEU A 312 -17.64 -19.89 -10.57
C LEU A 312 -17.53 -18.40 -10.84
N VAL A 313 -18.29 -17.60 -10.09
CA VAL A 313 -18.18 -16.13 -10.10
C VAL A 313 -17.06 -15.72 -9.17
N ARG A 314 -16.14 -14.90 -9.68
CA ARG A 314 -14.96 -14.47 -8.92
C ARG A 314 -14.54 -13.05 -9.30
N PRO A 315 -14.19 -12.16 -8.35
CA PRO A 315 -13.62 -10.85 -8.66
C PRO A 315 -12.26 -10.95 -9.36
N SER A 316 -11.85 -9.91 -10.09
CA SER A 316 -10.57 -9.90 -10.81
C SER A 316 -9.36 -10.00 -9.88
N TYR A 317 -9.38 -9.29 -8.77
CA TYR A 317 -8.29 -9.26 -7.80
C TYR A 317 -8.72 -9.91 -6.48
N VAL A 318 -8.46 -11.21 -6.34
CA VAL A 318 -8.88 -12.01 -5.18
C VAL A 318 -7.70 -12.74 -4.58
N LEU A 319 -7.55 -12.63 -3.26
CA LEU A 319 -6.63 -13.43 -2.47
C LEU A 319 -7.40 -14.40 -1.57
N GLY A 320 -6.96 -15.66 -1.49
CA GLY A 320 -7.55 -16.66 -0.60
C GLY A 320 -9.00 -17.03 -0.93
N GLY A 321 -9.45 -16.89 -2.17
CA GLY A 321 -10.82 -17.24 -2.59
C GLY A 321 -11.92 -16.32 -2.05
N GLN A 322 -11.56 -15.15 -1.52
CA GLN A 322 -12.50 -14.21 -0.94
C GLN A 322 -13.56 -13.76 -1.95
N ARG A 323 -14.84 -13.79 -1.55
CA ARG A 323 -15.99 -13.43 -2.38
C ARG A 323 -16.21 -14.30 -3.63
N MET A 324 -15.53 -15.45 -3.76
CA MET A 324 -15.82 -16.42 -4.82
C MET A 324 -17.11 -17.17 -4.49
N ARG A 325 -17.98 -17.37 -5.50
CA ARG A 325 -19.22 -18.13 -5.37
C ARG A 325 -19.44 -19.06 -6.56
N ILE A 326 -19.83 -20.29 -6.29
CA ILE A 326 -20.39 -21.20 -7.29
C ILE A 326 -21.86 -20.85 -7.40
N VAL A 327 -22.34 -20.60 -8.61
CA VAL A 327 -23.74 -20.29 -8.91
C VAL A 327 -24.28 -21.29 -9.94
N ILE A 328 -25.55 -21.67 -9.79
CA ILE A 328 -26.17 -22.76 -10.56
C ILE A 328 -27.33 -22.27 -11.45
N ASN A 329 -27.70 -20.98 -11.36
CA ASN A 329 -28.77 -20.37 -12.14
C ASN A 329 -28.56 -18.84 -12.24
N ASP A 330 -29.41 -18.21 -13.08
CA ASP A 330 -29.36 -16.78 -13.36
C ASP A 330 -29.57 -15.91 -12.11
N ALA A 331 -30.52 -16.26 -11.25
CA ALA A 331 -30.83 -15.47 -10.06
C ALA A 331 -29.66 -15.44 -9.06
N GLU A 332 -28.98 -16.58 -8.89
CA GLU A 332 -27.77 -16.65 -8.07
C GLU A 332 -26.61 -15.90 -8.71
N CYS A 333 -26.47 -15.97 -10.03
CA CYS A 333 -25.42 -15.27 -10.78
C CYS A 333 -25.58 -13.75 -10.63
N GLU A 334 -26.78 -13.23 -10.90
CA GLU A 334 -27.10 -11.81 -10.75
C GLU A 334 -26.86 -11.32 -9.33
N SER A 335 -27.37 -12.05 -8.32
CA SER A 335 -27.16 -11.72 -6.91
C SER A 335 -25.67 -11.72 -6.52
N ALA A 336 -24.91 -12.68 -7.02
CA ALA A 336 -23.47 -12.77 -6.75
C ALA A 336 -22.72 -11.58 -7.33
N VAL A 337 -23.02 -11.16 -8.56
CA VAL A 337 -22.36 -10.05 -9.26
C VAL A 337 -22.72 -8.71 -8.63
N ILE A 338 -24.00 -8.46 -8.32
CA ILE A 338 -24.44 -7.22 -7.64
C ILE A 338 -23.74 -7.03 -6.29
N ASN A 339 -23.47 -8.11 -5.56
CA ASN A 339 -22.73 -8.06 -4.29
C ASN A 339 -21.21 -7.88 -4.47
N LEU A 340 -20.69 -7.98 -5.69
CA LEU A 340 -19.27 -7.82 -6.00
C LEU A 340 -18.92 -6.45 -6.57
N LEU A 341 -19.87 -5.80 -7.22
CA LEU A 341 -19.77 -4.45 -7.76
C LEU A 341 -20.05 -3.40 -6.68
#